data_4b736287f6e73a241bd726aaef958bc2
#
_entry.id   4b736287f6e73a241bd726aaef958bc2
#
_cell.length_a   1.000
_cell.length_b   1.000
_cell.length_c   1.000
_cell.angle_alpha   90.00
_cell.angle_beta   90.00
_cell.angle_gamma   90.00
#
_symmetry.space_group_name_H-M   'P 1'
#
loop_
_entity.id
_entity.type
_entity.pdbx_description
1 polymer ?
#
loop_
_entity_poly.entity_id
_entity_poly.type
_entity_poly.pdbx_seq_one_letter_code
_entity_poly.pdbx_strand_id
1 'polypeptide(L)'
;MRVIAVANQKGGVAKTTTAVTLAHDLARRGHSVILVDLDAQGNVSPCFGLPPSPGLYRLLLSLVPLEELLVEVRPSLWLLPSDSSTAKLKMILAAEPYRETVLARALALADADYVILDTGPSRDLLHDNAHHAADEVVCPVAVDHLALIGVAQEMETLKFVRDHGHAVEMAAILPTFWDKTTNESQINLEKLVQKFGDLVLPAVPRTTRLREAPALGRTLWEYLDPNHAAYRAYQRLTERILHGK
;
A
#
# COMPACT_ATOMS: atom_id res chain seq x y z
N MET A 1 8.52 8.76 -12.71
CA MET A 1 8.03 8.30 -11.38
C MET A 1 6.63 7.72 -11.55
N ARG A 2 6.34 6.55 -10.97
CA ARG A 2 4.98 5.96 -10.87
C ARG A 2 4.58 5.90 -9.40
N VAL A 3 3.39 6.39 -9.09
CA VAL A 3 2.86 6.39 -7.72
C VAL A 3 1.79 5.32 -7.59
N ILE A 4 1.96 4.40 -6.62
CA ILE A 4 1.08 3.25 -6.41
C ILE A 4 0.55 3.29 -4.98
N ALA A 5 -0.76 3.43 -4.82
CA ALA A 5 -1.40 3.32 -3.52
C ALA A 5 -1.77 1.86 -3.20
N VAL A 6 -1.44 1.41 -2.00
CA VAL A 6 -1.93 0.14 -1.47
C VAL A 6 -3.10 0.46 -0.55
N ALA A 7 -4.32 0.29 -1.06
CA ALA A 7 -5.52 0.82 -0.43
C ALA A 7 -6.65 -0.20 -0.29
N ASN A 8 -7.33 -0.15 0.82
CA ASN A 8 -8.61 -0.79 1.12
C ASN A 8 -9.13 -0.19 2.43
N GLN A 9 -10.40 0.20 2.48
CA GLN A 9 -11.03 0.79 3.66
C GLN A 9 -11.14 -0.19 4.83
N LYS A 10 -11.07 -1.50 4.58
CA LYS A 10 -11.12 -2.53 5.61
C LYS A 10 -9.76 -2.66 6.32
N GLY A 11 -9.79 -2.69 7.65
CA GLY A 11 -8.61 -2.98 8.46
C GLY A 11 -8.21 -4.46 8.39
N GLY A 12 -6.90 -4.75 8.59
CA GLY A 12 -6.41 -6.11 8.72
C GLY A 12 -6.38 -6.94 7.43
N VAL A 13 -6.39 -6.30 6.25
CA VAL A 13 -6.33 -6.98 4.93
C VAL A 13 -4.91 -7.10 4.37
N ALA A 14 -3.89 -6.88 5.19
CA ALA A 14 -2.47 -6.93 4.83
C ALA A 14 -1.98 -5.77 3.93
N LYS A 15 -2.53 -4.54 4.04
CA LYS A 15 -2.06 -3.36 3.29
C LYS A 15 -0.58 -3.10 3.52
N THR A 16 -0.17 -2.84 4.76
CA THR A 16 1.23 -2.57 5.13
C THR A 16 2.17 -3.69 4.68
N THR A 17 1.78 -4.96 4.90
CA THR A 17 2.56 -6.10 4.42
C THR A 17 2.75 -6.06 2.91
N THR A 18 1.69 -5.72 2.17
CA THR A 18 1.72 -5.62 0.70
C THR A 18 2.58 -4.45 0.25
N ALA A 19 2.43 -3.27 0.85
CA ALA A 19 3.21 -2.08 0.52
C ALA A 19 4.71 -2.30 0.75
N VAL A 20 5.10 -2.80 1.93
CA VAL A 20 6.49 -3.13 2.27
C VAL A 20 7.07 -4.18 1.33
N THR A 21 6.30 -5.23 1.02
CA THR A 21 6.75 -6.33 0.17
C THR A 21 6.93 -5.87 -1.27
N LEU A 22 5.98 -5.11 -1.82
CA LEU A 22 6.06 -4.56 -3.17
C LEU A 22 7.24 -3.59 -3.30
N ALA A 23 7.35 -2.62 -2.37
CA ALA A 23 8.42 -1.62 -2.39
C ALA A 23 9.81 -2.26 -2.35
N HIS A 24 10.01 -3.24 -1.47
CA HIS A 24 11.31 -3.92 -1.38
C HIS A 24 11.61 -4.78 -2.61
N ASP A 25 10.62 -5.47 -3.22
CA ASP A 25 10.90 -6.25 -4.43
C ASP A 25 11.24 -5.37 -5.63
N LEU A 26 10.60 -4.22 -5.79
CA LEU A 26 10.96 -3.23 -6.80
C LEU A 26 12.41 -2.75 -6.60
N ALA A 27 12.78 -2.42 -5.37
CA ALA A 27 14.16 -2.01 -5.04
C ALA A 27 15.19 -3.14 -5.31
N ARG A 28 14.89 -4.39 -4.93
CA ARG A 28 15.72 -5.56 -5.23
C ARG A 28 15.89 -5.81 -6.73
N ARG A 29 15.00 -5.33 -7.56
CA ARG A 29 15.07 -5.40 -9.03
C ARG A 29 15.77 -4.20 -9.67
N GLY A 30 16.35 -3.32 -8.85
CA GLY A 30 17.20 -2.20 -9.29
C GLY A 30 16.49 -0.88 -9.52
N HIS A 31 15.23 -0.75 -9.08
CA HIS A 31 14.50 0.52 -9.12
C HIS A 31 14.74 1.35 -7.86
N SER A 32 14.74 2.67 -8.00
CA SER A 32 14.70 3.61 -6.87
C SER A 32 13.27 3.72 -6.35
N VAL A 33 13.06 3.46 -5.04
CA VAL A 33 11.72 3.37 -4.45
C VAL A 33 11.61 4.20 -3.18
N ILE A 34 10.57 5.01 -3.08
CA ILE A 34 10.14 5.65 -1.85
C ILE A 34 8.88 4.97 -1.33
N LEU A 35 8.91 4.47 -0.11
CA LEU A 35 7.75 3.94 0.62
C LEU A 35 7.27 5.00 1.60
N VAL A 36 5.99 5.38 1.48
CA VAL A 36 5.37 6.41 2.33
C VAL A 36 4.34 5.76 3.25
N ASP A 37 4.51 5.92 4.55
CA ASP A 37 3.54 5.47 5.55
C ASP A 37 2.49 6.57 5.80
N LEU A 38 1.24 6.32 5.44
CA LEU A 38 0.12 7.26 5.64
C LEU A 38 -0.74 6.90 6.87
N ASP A 39 -0.40 5.82 7.59
CA ASP A 39 -1.13 5.41 8.79
C ASP A 39 -0.51 6.03 10.06
N ALA A 40 -1.35 6.67 10.88
CA ALA A 40 -0.96 7.21 12.19
C ALA A 40 -0.45 6.14 13.18
N GLN A 41 -0.66 4.86 12.87
CA GLN A 41 -0.09 3.77 13.66
C GLN A 41 1.41 3.56 13.43
N GLY A 42 1.98 4.08 12.33
CA GLY A 42 3.41 4.00 12.03
C GLY A 42 3.91 2.56 11.81
N ASN A 43 3.07 1.69 11.23
CA ASN A 43 3.32 0.24 11.16
C ASN A 43 4.39 -0.15 10.13
N VAL A 44 4.79 0.74 9.24
CA VAL A 44 5.83 0.45 8.23
C VAL A 44 7.22 0.42 8.87
N SER A 45 7.55 1.37 9.73
CA SER A 45 8.87 1.47 10.37
C SER A 45 9.30 0.18 11.10
N PRO A 46 8.45 -0.46 11.92
CA PRO A 46 8.79 -1.72 12.58
C PRO A 46 9.13 -2.86 11.61
N CYS A 47 8.58 -2.87 10.39
CA CYS A 47 8.91 -3.88 9.38
C CYS A 47 10.39 -3.85 8.96
N PHE A 48 11.08 -2.75 9.24
CA PHE A 48 12.50 -2.56 8.99
C PHE A 48 13.35 -2.47 10.27
N GLY A 49 12.75 -2.75 11.42
CA GLY A 49 13.43 -2.68 12.73
C GLY A 49 13.64 -1.25 13.23
N LEU A 50 12.87 -0.28 12.72
CA LEU A 50 12.95 1.13 13.10
C LEU A 50 11.76 1.54 13.99
N PRO A 51 11.93 2.52 14.88
CA PRO A 51 10.80 3.13 15.57
C PRO A 51 9.99 4.02 14.61
N PRO A 52 8.66 4.19 14.85
CA PRO A 52 7.87 5.21 14.19
C PRO A 52 8.43 6.62 14.41
N SER A 53 8.27 7.52 13.45
CA SER A 53 8.72 8.92 13.57
C SER A 53 7.88 9.87 12.71
N PRO A 54 7.85 11.20 12.99
CA PRO A 54 6.90 12.14 12.41
C PRO A 54 7.29 12.64 11.01
N GLY A 55 7.88 11.81 10.14
CA GLY A 55 8.32 12.21 8.81
C GLY A 55 7.19 12.78 7.96
N LEU A 56 6.10 12.04 7.80
CA LEU A 56 4.93 12.48 7.03
C LEU A 56 4.31 13.77 7.60
N TYR A 57 4.19 13.86 8.93
CA TYR A 57 3.67 15.07 9.58
C TYR A 57 4.51 16.30 9.25
N ARG A 58 5.84 16.18 9.30
CA ARG A 58 6.77 17.27 9.02
C ARG A 58 6.76 17.66 7.54
N LEU A 59 6.66 16.68 6.63
CA LEU A 59 6.56 16.93 5.20
C LEU A 59 5.29 17.72 4.86
N LEU A 60 4.11 17.22 5.26
CA LEU A 60 2.83 17.81 4.83
C LEU A 60 2.54 19.18 5.45
N LEU A 61 3.20 19.52 6.53
CA LEU A 61 3.18 20.89 7.09
C LEU A 61 4.29 21.80 6.53
N SER A 62 5.02 21.33 5.51
CA SER A 62 6.12 22.07 4.87
C SER A 62 7.20 22.51 5.85
N LEU A 63 7.44 21.72 6.89
CA LEU A 63 8.45 22.04 7.92
C LEU A 63 9.86 21.64 7.49
N VAL A 64 9.95 20.59 6.65
CA VAL A 64 11.24 20.02 6.22
C VAL A 64 11.08 19.45 4.82
N PRO A 65 12.06 19.60 3.92
CA PRO A 65 12.08 18.99 2.60
C PRO A 65 12.02 17.45 2.66
N LEU A 66 11.48 16.84 1.62
CA LEU A 66 11.31 15.37 1.53
C LEU A 66 12.65 14.65 1.74
N GLU A 67 13.70 15.10 1.09
CA GLU A 67 15.02 14.47 1.07
C GLU A 67 15.65 14.35 2.47
N GLU A 68 15.36 15.31 3.36
CA GLU A 68 15.84 15.31 4.74
C GLU A 68 15.03 14.40 5.67
N LEU A 69 13.88 13.93 5.21
CA LEU A 69 12.96 13.08 5.98
C LEU A 69 13.03 11.60 5.59
N LEU A 70 13.63 11.32 4.43
CA LEU A 70 13.78 9.97 3.93
C LEU A 70 14.85 9.20 4.71
N VAL A 71 14.51 7.98 5.11
CA VAL A 71 15.42 7.03 5.77
C VAL A 71 15.69 5.87 4.83
N GLU A 72 16.92 5.64 4.42
CA GLU A 72 17.28 4.46 3.65
C GLU A 72 17.14 3.21 4.53
N VAL A 73 16.20 2.33 4.19
CA VAL A 73 15.87 1.12 4.97
C VAL A 73 16.42 -0.15 4.35
N ARG A 74 16.66 -0.14 3.04
CA ARG A 74 17.37 -1.18 2.25
C ARG A 74 17.99 -0.51 1.04
N PRO A 75 18.95 -1.12 0.36
CA PRO A 75 19.52 -0.55 -0.87
C PRO A 75 18.44 -0.15 -1.87
N SER A 76 18.47 1.09 -2.33
CA SER A 76 17.49 1.70 -3.26
C SER A 76 16.05 1.77 -2.74
N LEU A 77 15.84 1.63 -1.42
CA LEU A 77 14.54 1.76 -0.76
C LEU A 77 14.60 2.75 0.39
N TRP A 78 13.89 3.84 0.24
CA TRP A 78 13.75 4.89 1.26
C TRP A 78 12.35 4.87 1.87
N LEU A 79 12.26 5.11 3.16
CA LEU A 79 11.02 5.23 3.91
C LEU A 79 10.79 6.69 4.30
N LEU A 80 9.60 7.22 3.98
CA LEU A 80 9.02 8.36 4.67
C LEU A 80 8.15 7.83 5.82
N PRO A 81 8.62 7.89 7.06
CA PRO A 81 7.94 7.28 8.19
C PRO A 81 6.75 8.11 8.68
N SER A 82 5.88 7.45 9.44
CA SER A 82 4.73 8.03 10.11
C SER A 82 4.73 7.67 11.60
N ASP A 83 3.97 8.42 12.38
CA ASP A 83 3.67 8.16 13.79
C ASP A 83 2.31 8.75 14.20
N SER A 84 2.00 8.73 15.50
CA SER A 84 0.75 9.23 16.04
C SER A 84 0.47 10.72 15.75
N SER A 85 1.47 11.53 15.42
CA SER A 85 1.29 12.94 15.03
C SER A 85 0.52 13.06 13.71
N THR A 86 0.62 12.07 12.83
CA THR A 86 -0.12 11.99 11.56
C THR A 86 -1.64 12.08 11.75
N ALA A 87 -2.18 11.62 12.88
CA ALA A 87 -3.60 11.78 13.20
C ALA A 87 -4.05 13.26 13.25
N LYS A 88 -3.14 14.17 13.59
CA LYS A 88 -3.44 15.62 13.67
C LYS A 88 -3.55 16.26 12.28
N LEU A 89 -2.90 15.68 11.25
CA LEU A 89 -2.93 16.20 9.88
C LEU A 89 -4.35 16.32 9.35
N LYS A 90 -5.24 15.38 9.68
CA LYS A 90 -6.63 15.39 9.23
C LYS A 90 -7.35 16.68 9.62
N MET A 91 -7.12 17.18 10.83
CA MET A 91 -7.71 18.43 11.31
C MET A 91 -7.02 19.66 10.72
N ILE A 92 -5.70 19.65 10.64
CA ILE A 92 -4.92 20.78 10.15
C ILE A 92 -5.20 20.99 8.65
N LEU A 93 -5.11 19.93 7.85
CA LEU A 93 -5.30 20.00 6.40
C LEU A 93 -6.78 20.18 6.00
N ALA A 94 -7.74 19.96 6.91
CA ALA A 94 -9.16 20.14 6.59
C ALA A 94 -9.51 21.58 6.18
N ALA A 95 -8.75 22.57 6.63
CA ALA A 95 -8.92 23.98 6.29
C ALA A 95 -8.13 24.40 5.02
N GLU A 96 -7.27 23.56 4.49
CA GLU A 96 -6.43 23.90 3.34
C GLU A 96 -7.24 23.85 2.02
N PRO A 97 -7.04 24.81 1.12
CA PRO A 97 -7.55 24.72 -0.25
C PRO A 97 -6.93 23.52 -0.96
N TYR A 98 -7.74 22.80 -1.72
CA TYR A 98 -7.29 21.60 -2.47
C TYR A 98 -6.59 20.58 -1.57
N ARG A 99 -7.12 20.40 -0.36
CA ARG A 99 -6.60 19.53 0.70
C ARG A 99 -6.39 18.08 0.29
N GLU A 100 -7.13 17.62 -0.71
CA GLU A 100 -7.01 16.26 -1.27
C GLU A 100 -5.76 16.07 -2.14
N THR A 101 -5.06 17.15 -2.52
CA THR A 101 -3.86 17.11 -3.38
C THR A 101 -2.57 17.48 -2.65
N VAL A 102 -2.61 17.66 -1.33
CA VAL A 102 -1.43 18.10 -0.55
C VAL A 102 -0.29 17.09 -0.66
N LEU A 103 -0.59 15.79 -0.59
CA LEU A 103 0.41 14.74 -0.75
C LEU A 103 1.00 14.71 -2.16
N ALA A 104 0.18 14.82 -3.20
CA ALA A 104 0.64 14.86 -4.58
C ALA A 104 1.63 16.01 -4.81
N ARG A 105 1.31 17.20 -4.28
CA ARG A 105 2.20 18.37 -4.36
C ARG A 105 3.51 18.17 -3.59
N ALA A 106 3.44 17.56 -2.42
CA ALA A 106 4.62 17.29 -1.59
C ALA A 106 5.56 16.24 -2.22
N LEU A 107 5.03 15.32 -3.02
CA LEU A 107 5.79 14.28 -3.72
C LEU A 107 6.20 14.67 -5.16
N ALA A 108 5.75 15.82 -5.66
CA ALA A 108 5.96 16.19 -7.07
C ALA A 108 7.43 16.30 -7.51
N LEU A 109 8.34 16.56 -6.57
CA LEU A 109 9.79 16.67 -6.81
C LEU A 109 10.57 15.43 -6.32
N ALA A 110 9.88 14.36 -5.94
CA ALA A 110 10.54 13.14 -5.51
C ALA A 110 11.36 12.52 -6.66
N ASP A 111 12.63 12.23 -6.39
CA ASP A 111 13.53 11.57 -7.34
C ASP A 111 13.54 10.06 -7.08
N ALA A 112 12.56 9.37 -7.67
CA ALA A 112 12.42 7.93 -7.59
C ALA A 112 11.69 7.36 -8.83
N ASP A 113 11.94 6.07 -9.15
CA ASP A 113 11.18 5.37 -10.19
C ASP A 113 9.77 5.08 -9.71
N TYR A 114 9.62 4.70 -8.44
CA TYR A 114 8.35 4.35 -7.80
C TYR A 114 8.16 5.04 -6.45
N VAL A 115 6.92 5.44 -6.18
CA VAL A 115 6.46 5.81 -4.84
C VAL A 115 5.34 4.86 -4.45
N ILE A 116 5.48 4.16 -3.32
CA ILE A 116 4.47 3.25 -2.78
C ILE A 116 3.83 3.90 -1.57
N LEU A 117 2.51 4.03 -1.57
CA LEU A 117 1.74 4.65 -0.50
C LEU A 117 1.04 3.55 0.33
N ASP A 118 1.41 3.38 1.61
CA ASP A 118 0.70 2.51 2.55
C ASP A 118 -0.42 3.27 3.24
N THR A 119 -1.67 2.93 2.98
CA THR A 119 -2.83 3.65 3.53
C THR A 119 -3.35 3.04 4.84
N GLY A 120 -3.87 3.88 5.71
CA GLY A 120 -4.59 3.47 6.92
C GLY A 120 -5.92 2.75 6.60
N PRO A 121 -6.62 2.21 7.63
CA PRO A 121 -7.86 1.45 7.46
C PRO A 121 -9.12 2.33 7.35
N SER A 122 -8.99 3.64 7.33
CA SER A 122 -10.12 4.56 7.33
C SER A 122 -10.22 5.33 6.02
N ARG A 123 -11.46 5.59 5.58
CA ARG A 123 -11.72 6.56 4.53
C ARG A 123 -11.68 7.95 5.13
N ASP A 124 -10.56 8.60 5.02
CA ASP A 124 -10.30 9.94 5.55
C ASP A 124 -9.49 10.77 4.57
N LEU A 125 -9.15 11.99 4.95
CA LEU A 125 -8.42 12.93 4.09
C LEU A 125 -7.07 12.38 3.58
N LEU A 126 -6.35 11.57 4.37
CA LEU A 126 -5.10 10.96 3.92
C LEU A 126 -5.34 9.84 2.91
N HIS A 127 -6.44 9.10 3.06
CA HIS A 127 -6.88 8.13 2.07
C HIS A 127 -7.24 8.81 0.74
N ASP A 128 -7.99 9.92 0.78
CA ASP A 128 -8.30 10.73 -0.40
C ASP A 128 -7.01 11.28 -1.04
N ASN A 129 -6.05 11.77 -0.24
CA ASN A 129 -4.75 12.22 -0.71
C ASN A 129 -3.95 11.10 -1.41
N ALA A 130 -4.00 9.87 -0.88
CA ALA A 130 -3.33 8.75 -1.51
C ALA A 130 -3.88 8.49 -2.92
N HIS A 131 -5.21 8.54 -3.10
CA HIS A 131 -5.85 8.33 -4.39
C HIS A 131 -5.60 9.47 -5.39
N HIS A 132 -5.53 10.72 -4.93
CA HIS A 132 -5.20 11.87 -5.77
C HIS A 132 -3.70 11.98 -6.09
N ALA A 133 -2.85 11.27 -5.37
CA ALA A 133 -1.42 11.20 -5.67
C ALA A 133 -1.07 9.99 -6.54
N ALA A 134 -1.90 8.94 -6.54
CA ALA A 134 -1.60 7.67 -7.18
C ALA A 134 -1.97 7.65 -8.67
N ASP A 135 -1.10 7.03 -9.47
CA ASP A 135 -1.42 6.61 -10.85
C ASP A 135 -2.21 5.30 -10.84
N GLU A 136 -1.89 4.43 -9.88
CA GLU A 136 -2.44 3.08 -9.78
C GLU A 136 -2.73 2.69 -8.32
N VAL A 137 -3.72 1.80 -8.17
CA VAL A 137 -4.08 1.22 -6.87
C VAL A 137 -3.93 -0.29 -6.88
N VAL A 138 -3.26 -0.81 -5.87
CA VAL A 138 -3.28 -2.23 -5.49
C VAL A 138 -4.24 -2.38 -4.31
N CYS A 139 -5.25 -3.24 -4.46
CA CYS A 139 -6.26 -3.48 -3.43
C CYS A 139 -6.08 -4.87 -2.78
N PRO A 140 -5.37 -4.98 -1.64
CA PRO A 140 -5.37 -6.21 -0.86
C PRO A 140 -6.74 -6.45 -0.24
N VAL A 141 -7.27 -7.68 -0.34
CA VAL A 141 -8.59 -8.03 0.18
C VAL A 141 -8.56 -9.37 0.90
N ALA A 142 -8.99 -9.41 2.15
CA ALA A 142 -9.14 -10.68 2.86
C ALA A 142 -10.25 -11.51 2.21
N VAL A 143 -9.98 -12.80 1.95
CA VAL A 143 -10.95 -13.70 1.26
C VAL A 143 -11.99 -14.18 2.27
N ASP A 144 -12.91 -13.28 2.62
CA ASP A 144 -14.06 -13.52 3.49
C ASP A 144 -15.36 -13.01 2.84
N HIS A 145 -16.48 -13.09 3.54
CA HIS A 145 -17.81 -12.67 3.04
C HIS A 145 -17.91 -11.17 2.69
N LEU A 146 -16.99 -10.32 3.15
CA LEU A 146 -16.95 -8.89 2.84
C LEU A 146 -15.99 -8.56 1.67
N ALA A 147 -15.31 -9.54 1.10
CA ALA A 147 -14.30 -9.32 0.07
C ALA A 147 -14.81 -8.51 -1.12
N LEU A 148 -15.96 -8.91 -1.68
CA LEU A 148 -16.59 -8.22 -2.82
C LEU A 148 -17.00 -6.78 -2.48
N ILE A 149 -17.47 -6.54 -1.26
CA ILE A 149 -17.90 -5.21 -0.81
C ILE A 149 -16.69 -4.29 -0.71
N GLY A 150 -15.60 -4.75 -0.11
CA GLY A 150 -14.37 -3.96 0.02
C GLY A 150 -13.79 -3.53 -1.33
N VAL A 151 -13.73 -4.45 -2.30
CA VAL A 151 -13.26 -4.10 -3.66
C VAL A 151 -14.26 -3.16 -4.36
N ALA A 152 -15.56 -3.37 -4.23
CA ALA A 152 -16.55 -2.49 -4.86
C ALA A 152 -16.47 -1.05 -4.31
N GLN A 153 -16.30 -0.88 -3.02
CA GLN A 153 -16.10 0.44 -2.39
C GLN A 153 -14.83 1.13 -2.90
N GLU A 154 -13.75 0.38 -3.08
CA GLU A 154 -12.51 0.92 -3.63
C GLU A 154 -12.70 1.35 -5.09
N MET A 155 -13.37 0.55 -5.92
CA MET A 155 -13.69 0.90 -7.31
C MET A 155 -14.59 2.14 -7.42
N GLU A 156 -15.53 2.32 -6.49
CA GLU A 156 -16.35 3.54 -6.40
C GLU A 156 -15.50 4.78 -6.06
N THR A 157 -14.55 4.63 -5.13
CA THR A 157 -13.59 5.71 -4.80
C THR A 157 -12.75 6.10 -6.02
N LEU A 158 -12.20 5.13 -6.74
CA LEU A 158 -11.44 5.40 -7.96
C LEU A 158 -12.28 6.07 -9.05
N LYS A 159 -13.53 5.63 -9.20
CA LYS A 159 -14.47 6.29 -10.12
C LYS A 159 -14.69 7.76 -9.73
N PHE A 160 -14.95 8.02 -8.45
CA PHE A 160 -15.13 9.38 -7.95
C PHE A 160 -13.91 10.26 -8.26
N VAL A 161 -12.71 9.79 -7.99
CA VAL A 161 -11.45 10.50 -8.25
C VAL A 161 -11.28 10.79 -9.74
N ARG A 162 -11.57 9.83 -10.62
CA ARG A 162 -11.53 10.02 -12.10
C ARG A 162 -12.55 11.03 -12.56
N ASP A 163 -13.76 10.99 -12.05
CA ASP A 163 -14.83 11.94 -12.38
C ASP A 163 -14.46 13.38 -11.99
N HIS A 164 -13.50 13.56 -11.05
CA HIS A 164 -12.95 14.84 -10.65
C HIS A 164 -11.61 15.20 -11.34
N GLY A 165 -11.26 14.50 -12.42
CA GLY A 165 -10.18 14.89 -13.34
C GLY A 165 -8.80 14.32 -13.01
N HIS A 166 -8.66 13.35 -12.09
CA HIS A 166 -7.41 12.66 -11.84
C HIS A 166 -7.45 11.23 -12.38
N ALA A 167 -6.49 10.89 -13.26
CA ALA A 167 -6.40 9.57 -13.87
C ALA A 167 -5.77 8.57 -12.87
N VAL A 168 -6.59 7.74 -12.24
CA VAL A 168 -6.14 6.65 -11.36
C VAL A 168 -6.82 5.35 -11.75
N GLU A 169 -6.07 4.24 -11.78
CA GLU A 169 -6.58 2.94 -12.20
C GLU A 169 -6.37 1.85 -11.15
N MET A 170 -7.21 0.81 -11.16
CA MET A 170 -6.98 -0.41 -10.39
C MET A 170 -5.95 -1.28 -11.11
N ALA A 171 -4.73 -1.37 -10.58
CA ALA A 171 -3.68 -2.22 -11.14
C ALA A 171 -3.86 -3.69 -10.79
N ALA A 172 -4.28 -3.98 -9.54
CA ALA A 172 -4.45 -5.34 -9.06
C ALA A 172 -5.37 -5.44 -7.85
N ILE A 173 -6.10 -6.53 -7.77
CA ILE A 173 -6.77 -7.01 -6.56
C ILE A 173 -5.96 -8.19 -6.04
N LEU A 174 -5.43 -8.09 -4.82
CA LEU A 174 -4.62 -9.13 -4.21
C LEU A 174 -5.42 -9.83 -3.11
N PRO A 175 -5.97 -11.04 -3.37
CA PRO A 175 -6.65 -11.82 -2.34
C PRO A 175 -5.64 -12.24 -1.27
N THR A 176 -5.95 -12.00 0.00
CA THR A 176 -5.09 -12.32 1.15
C THR A 176 -5.78 -13.24 2.12
N PHE A 177 -4.99 -13.89 3.00
CA PHE A 177 -5.49 -14.83 4.01
C PHE A 177 -6.30 -15.99 3.43
N TRP A 178 -6.02 -16.37 2.19
CA TRP A 178 -6.69 -17.49 1.55
C TRP A 178 -6.39 -18.81 2.31
N ASP A 179 -7.45 -19.53 2.62
CA ASP A 179 -7.37 -20.82 3.27
C ASP A 179 -8.01 -21.89 2.38
N LYS A 180 -7.16 -22.73 1.78
CA LYS A 180 -7.60 -23.80 0.88
C LYS A 180 -8.46 -24.87 1.55
N THR A 181 -8.49 -24.90 2.89
CA THR A 181 -9.24 -25.93 3.64
C THR A 181 -10.68 -25.53 3.93
N THR A 182 -11.05 -24.25 3.70
CA THR A 182 -12.39 -23.75 3.96
C THR A 182 -13.16 -23.48 2.67
N ASN A 183 -14.39 -23.97 2.60
CA ASN A 183 -15.30 -23.73 1.47
C ASN A 183 -15.61 -22.24 1.31
N GLU A 184 -15.74 -21.49 2.41
CA GLU A 184 -15.98 -20.05 2.40
C GLU A 184 -14.89 -19.31 1.61
N SER A 185 -13.62 -19.63 1.89
CA SER A 185 -12.48 -19.00 1.23
C SER A 185 -12.44 -19.33 -0.26
N GLN A 186 -12.75 -20.57 -0.65
CA GLN A 186 -12.80 -20.97 -2.05
C GLN A 186 -13.93 -20.23 -2.80
N ILE A 187 -15.15 -20.25 -2.28
CA ILE A 187 -16.32 -19.60 -2.89
C ILE A 187 -16.09 -18.09 -3.04
N ASN A 188 -15.53 -17.43 -2.04
CA ASN A 188 -15.31 -15.98 -2.11
C ASN A 188 -14.19 -15.62 -3.09
N LEU A 189 -13.15 -16.44 -3.21
CA LEU A 189 -12.12 -16.25 -4.24
C LEU A 189 -12.68 -16.42 -5.65
N GLU A 190 -13.50 -17.46 -5.88
CA GLU A 190 -14.17 -17.68 -7.16
C GLU A 190 -15.07 -16.50 -7.55
N LYS A 191 -15.83 -15.97 -6.60
CA LYS A 191 -16.68 -14.78 -6.83
C LYS A 191 -15.86 -13.54 -7.18
N LEU A 192 -14.69 -13.33 -6.54
CA LEU A 192 -13.78 -12.25 -6.90
C LEU A 192 -13.30 -12.40 -8.34
N VAL A 193 -12.80 -13.59 -8.71
CA VAL A 193 -12.32 -13.88 -10.07
C VAL A 193 -13.45 -13.72 -11.10
N GLN A 194 -14.63 -14.23 -10.82
CA GLN A 194 -15.79 -14.11 -11.71
C GLN A 194 -16.18 -12.64 -11.96
N LYS A 195 -16.10 -11.80 -10.92
CA LYS A 195 -16.53 -10.40 -11.02
C LYS A 195 -15.48 -9.46 -11.59
N PHE A 196 -14.20 -9.68 -11.28
CA PHE A 196 -13.13 -8.73 -11.59
C PHE A 196 -12.06 -9.28 -12.55
N GLY A 197 -12.18 -10.55 -12.95
CA GLY A 197 -11.36 -11.18 -14.01
C GLY A 197 -9.86 -11.05 -13.75
N ASP A 198 -9.15 -10.55 -14.76
CA ASP A 198 -7.69 -10.45 -14.77
C ASP A 198 -7.10 -9.46 -13.76
N LEU A 199 -7.91 -8.63 -13.14
CA LEU A 199 -7.45 -7.79 -12.03
C LEU A 199 -7.12 -8.61 -10.78
N VAL A 200 -7.69 -9.82 -10.63
CA VAL A 200 -7.50 -10.67 -9.45
C VAL A 200 -6.23 -11.51 -9.60
N LEU A 201 -5.27 -11.25 -8.74
CA LEU A 201 -4.01 -11.99 -8.70
C LEU A 201 -4.13 -13.32 -7.93
N PRO A 202 -3.15 -14.23 -8.09
CA PRO A 202 -3.05 -15.42 -7.25
C PRO A 202 -3.08 -15.08 -5.76
N ALA A 203 -3.89 -15.81 -5.00
CA ALA A 203 -4.14 -15.51 -3.61
C ALA A 203 -2.91 -15.76 -2.71
N VAL A 204 -2.68 -14.85 -1.78
CA VAL A 204 -1.70 -15.00 -0.69
C VAL A 204 -2.30 -15.93 0.37
N PRO A 205 -1.68 -17.08 0.66
CA PRO A 205 -2.21 -18.02 1.64
C PRO A 205 -2.15 -17.47 3.06
N ARG A 206 -3.06 -17.95 3.90
CA ARG A 206 -3.01 -17.70 5.34
C ARG A 206 -1.76 -18.33 5.93
N THR A 207 -0.86 -17.53 6.51
CA THR A 207 0.35 -18.00 7.17
C THR A 207 0.76 -17.06 8.29
N THR A 208 1.32 -17.60 9.38
CA THR A 208 1.84 -16.81 10.51
C THR A 208 3.09 -16.04 10.12
N ARG A 209 3.83 -16.51 9.12
CA ARG A 209 5.09 -15.92 8.66
C ARG A 209 4.96 -14.47 8.20
N LEU A 210 3.77 -14.07 7.71
CA LEU A 210 3.49 -12.68 7.35
C LEU A 210 3.48 -11.73 8.55
N ARG A 211 3.26 -12.24 9.76
CA ARG A 211 3.33 -11.49 11.02
C ARG A 211 4.68 -11.64 11.72
N GLU A 212 5.33 -12.78 11.54
CA GLU A 212 6.63 -13.08 12.15
C GLU A 212 7.75 -12.24 11.54
N ALA A 213 7.75 -12.05 10.20
CA ALA A 213 8.77 -11.28 9.51
C ALA A 213 8.87 -9.83 10.02
N PRO A 214 7.78 -9.02 10.06
CA PRO A 214 7.82 -7.67 10.62
C PRO A 214 8.24 -7.62 12.08
N ALA A 215 7.83 -8.59 12.90
CA ALA A 215 8.23 -8.65 14.31
C ALA A 215 9.75 -8.82 14.50
N LEU A 216 10.46 -9.30 13.47
CA LEU A 216 11.91 -9.43 13.43
C LEU A 216 12.61 -8.29 12.68
N GLY A 217 11.88 -7.24 12.26
CA GLY A 217 12.41 -6.16 11.43
C GLY A 217 12.84 -6.62 10.04
N ARG A 218 12.21 -7.66 9.51
CA ARG A 218 12.51 -8.27 8.21
C ARG A 218 11.32 -8.17 7.26
N THR A 219 11.61 -7.96 5.99
CA THR A 219 10.60 -8.09 4.94
C THR A 219 10.36 -9.56 4.57
N LEU A 220 9.31 -9.82 3.80
CA LEU A 220 9.03 -11.19 3.35
C LEU A 220 10.13 -11.78 2.49
N TRP A 221 10.83 -10.96 1.70
CA TRP A 221 11.94 -11.40 0.85
C TRP A 221 13.18 -11.87 1.63
N GLU A 222 13.33 -11.39 2.85
CA GLU A 222 14.42 -11.75 3.76
C GLU A 222 14.06 -12.92 4.69
N TYR A 223 12.77 -13.25 4.78
CA TYR A 223 12.27 -14.22 5.76
C TYR A 223 11.69 -15.50 5.13
N LEU A 224 11.06 -15.39 3.96
CA LEU A 224 10.44 -16.54 3.30
C LEU A 224 11.38 -17.23 2.34
N ASP A 225 11.25 -18.56 2.27
CA ASP A 225 11.83 -19.36 1.19
C ASP A 225 11.16 -19.01 -0.15
N PRO A 226 11.92 -18.89 -1.27
CA PRO A 226 11.37 -18.61 -2.60
C PRO A 226 10.30 -19.60 -3.08
N ASN A 227 10.30 -20.83 -2.56
CA ASN A 227 9.27 -21.85 -2.86
C ASN A 227 7.97 -21.65 -2.04
N HIS A 228 7.96 -20.76 -1.06
CA HIS A 228 6.76 -20.50 -0.27
C HIS A 228 5.67 -19.86 -1.13
N ALA A 229 4.42 -20.33 -1.00
CA ALA A 229 3.32 -19.84 -1.84
C ALA A 229 3.05 -18.32 -1.69
N ALA A 230 3.22 -17.76 -0.49
CA ALA A 230 3.11 -16.31 -0.29
C ALA A 230 4.23 -15.53 -1.00
N TYR A 231 5.47 -16.05 -1.03
CA TYR A 231 6.57 -15.45 -1.78
C TYR A 231 6.21 -15.33 -3.27
N ARG A 232 5.73 -16.43 -3.86
CA ARG A 232 5.32 -16.45 -5.28
C ARG A 232 4.13 -15.55 -5.58
N ALA A 233 3.15 -15.45 -4.68
CA ALA A 233 2.00 -14.57 -4.86
C ALA A 233 2.43 -13.09 -4.90
N TYR A 234 3.32 -12.66 -4.01
CA TYR A 234 3.86 -11.30 -4.02
C TYR A 234 4.79 -11.04 -5.20
N GLN A 235 5.54 -12.04 -5.65
CA GLN A 235 6.34 -11.94 -6.88
C GLN A 235 5.44 -11.64 -8.09
N ARG A 236 4.28 -12.31 -8.20
CA ARG A 236 3.29 -12.02 -9.25
C ARG A 236 2.72 -10.60 -9.16
N LEU A 237 2.53 -10.07 -7.96
CA LEU A 237 2.15 -8.67 -7.80
C LEU A 237 3.21 -7.73 -8.39
N THR A 238 4.49 -7.93 -8.05
CA THR A 238 5.57 -7.10 -8.60
C THR A 238 5.66 -7.23 -10.13
N GLU A 239 5.51 -8.42 -10.68
CA GLU A 239 5.48 -8.65 -12.12
C GLU A 239 4.31 -7.91 -12.80
N ARG A 240 3.13 -7.90 -12.18
CA ARG A 240 1.97 -7.12 -12.64
C ARG A 240 2.28 -5.61 -12.70
N ILE A 241 2.89 -5.07 -11.67
CA ILE A 241 3.26 -3.66 -11.60
C ILE A 241 4.32 -3.30 -12.66
N LEU A 242 5.30 -4.15 -12.87
CA LEU A 242 6.37 -3.88 -13.84
C LEU A 242 5.91 -3.98 -15.30
N HIS A 243 5.02 -4.90 -15.61
CA HIS A 243 4.70 -5.27 -16.99
C HIS A 243 3.24 -5.00 -17.40
N GLY A 244 2.37 -4.59 -16.49
CA GLY A 244 0.98 -4.25 -16.79
C GLY A 244 0.11 -5.45 -17.22
N LYS A 245 0.53 -6.70 -16.87
CA LYS A 245 -0.17 -7.93 -17.31
C LYS A 245 -0.43 -8.86 -16.15
#